data_91fa4920257f68243a3054ee78abafc9
#
_entry.id   91fa4920257f68243a3054ee78abafc9
#
_cell.length_a   1.000
_cell.length_b   1.000
_cell.length_c   1.000
_cell.angle_alpha   90.00
_cell.angle_beta   90.00
_cell.angle_gamma   90.00
#
_symmetry.space_group_name_H-M   'P 1'
#
loop_
_entity.id
_entity.type
_entity.pdbx_description
1 polymer ?
#
loop_
_entity_poly.entity_id
_entity_poly.type
_entity_poly.pdbx_seq_one_letter_code
_entity_poly.pdbx_strand_id
1 'polypeptide(L)'
;MAVQTIDVLTALSSIATAIGVGVAAYQLRVTRKQGVTAFEDSLTAQYRQIASTLPLKALLGESLTRQEHSDHLQYFYRYFDLCNEQAFLHKNGRVSDSTWAFWQDGIETNLRRPAFAAAWEDIASRANDDFNELRSLCPPQVSTAAQTSADA
;
A
#
# COMPACT_ATOMS: atom_id res chain seq x y z
N MET A 1 -46.82 24.31 -39.99
CA MET A 1 -46.55 24.72 -38.61
C MET A 1 -46.30 23.53 -37.68
N ALA A 2 -47.07 22.43 -37.71
CA ALA A 2 -46.89 21.29 -36.81
C ALA A 2 -45.53 20.55 -36.94
N VAL A 3 -44.96 20.45 -38.14
CA VAL A 3 -43.67 19.76 -38.39
C VAL A 3 -42.50 20.50 -37.75
N GLN A 4 -42.46 21.82 -37.85
CA GLN A 4 -41.39 22.65 -37.25
C GLN A 4 -41.38 22.60 -35.70
N THR A 5 -42.54 22.47 -35.07
CA THR A 5 -42.61 22.32 -33.60
C THR A 5 -42.13 20.99 -33.10
N ILE A 6 -42.33 19.90 -33.88
CA ILE A 6 -41.83 18.56 -33.55
C ILE A 6 -40.31 18.53 -33.68
N ASP A 7 -39.74 19.14 -34.72
CA ASP A 7 -38.27 19.17 -34.93
C ASP A 7 -37.56 19.96 -33.80
N VAL A 8 -38.13 21.06 -33.36
CA VAL A 8 -37.58 21.86 -32.23
C VAL A 8 -37.66 21.09 -30.90
N LEU A 9 -38.76 20.38 -30.63
CA LEU A 9 -38.90 19.56 -29.45
C LEU A 9 -37.92 18.40 -29.46
N THR A 10 -37.71 17.75 -30.60
CA THR A 10 -36.72 16.67 -30.75
C THR A 10 -35.29 17.18 -30.53
N ALA A 11 -34.96 18.36 -31.08
CA ALA A 11 -33.66 18.96 -30.91
C ALA A 11 -33.40 19.33 -29.43
N LEU A 12 -34.38 19.91 -28.75
CA LEU A 12 -34.27 20.23 -27.32
C LEU A 12 -34.13 19.00 -26.44
N SER A 13 -34.86 17.90 -26.73
CA SER A 13 -34.73 16.65 -25.97
C SER A 13 -33.37 16.00 -26.21
N SER A 14 -32.82 16.06 -27.40
CA SER A 14 -31.47 15.54 -27.71
C SER A 14 -30.38 16.32 -26.95
N ILE A 15 -30.49 17.64 -26.90
CA ILE A 15 -29.55 18.49 -26.14
C ILE A 15 -29.64 18.18 -24.63
N ALA A 16 -30.85 18.07 -24.08
CA ALA A 16 -31.03 17.73 -22.66
C ALA A 16 -30.43 16.36 -22.32
N THR A 17 -30.60 15.37 -23.20
CA THR A 17 -30.02 14.04 -23.05
C THR A 17 -28.49 14.10 -23.09
N ALA A 18 -27.90 14.84 -24.03
CA ALA A 18 -26.44 14.98 -24.14
C ALA A 18 -25.84 15.64 -22.88
N ILE A 19 -26.49 16.67 -22.33
CA ILE A 19 -26.08 17.30 -21.10
C ILE A 19 -26.18 16.31 -19.92
N GLY A 20 -27.28 15.55 -19.82
CA GLY A 20 -27.48 14.54 -18.79
C GLY A 20 -26.39 13.46 -18.79
N VAL A 21 -26.04 12.96 -19.98
CA VAL A 21 -24.94 11.99 -20.14
C VAL A 21 -23.59 12.60 -19.73
N GLY A 22 -23.32 13.85 -20.11
CA GLY A 22 -22.09 14.55 -19.74
C GLY A 22 -21.96 14.73 -18.22
N VAL A 23 -23.04 15.13 -17.54
CA VAL A 23 -23.09 15.27 -16.08
C VAL A 23 -22.89 13.91 -15.41
N ALA A 24 -23.56 12.86 -15.87
CA ALA A 24 -23.41 11.51 -15.32
C ALA A 24 -21.97 10.99 -15.47
N ALA A 25 -21.34 11.18 -16.63
CA ALA A 25 -19.96 10.79 -16.85
C ALA A 25 -18.98 11.57 -15.93
N TYR A 26 -19.22 12.86 -15.72
CA TYR A 26 -18.44 13.66 -14.79
C TYR A 26 -18.60 13.16 -13.33
N GLN A 27 -19.85 12.91 -12.90
CA GLN A 27 -20.12 12.38 -11.56
C GLN A 27 -19.45 11.04 -11.31
N LEU A 28 -19.49 10.12 -12.30
CA LEU A 28 -18.78 8.83 -12.21
C LEU A 28 -17.28 8.99 -12.01
N ARG A 29 -16.65 9.92 -12.72
CA ARG A 29 -15.22 10.21 -12.55
C ARG A 29 -14.91 10.74 -11.14
N VAL A 30 -15.73 11.67 -10.64
CA VAL A 30 -15.55 12.24 -9.30
C VAL A 30 -15.72 11.15 -8.23
N THR A 31 -16.79 10.35 -8.32
CA THR A 31 -17.07 9.26 -7.38
C THR A 31 -15.95 8.22 -7.38
N ARG A 32 -15.44 7.85 -8.58
CA ARG A 32 -14.30 6.92 -8.67
C ARG A 32 -13.05 7.47 -7.97
N LYS A 33 -12.74 8.74 -8.20
CA LYS A 33 -11.58 9.40 -7.53
C LYS A 33 -11.75 9.42 -6.02
N GLN A 34 -12.93 9.76 -5.53
CA GLN A 34 -13.24 9.74 -4.09
C GLN A 34 -13.12 8.33 -3.50
N GLY A 35 -13.57 7.30 -4.24
CA GLY A 35 -13.45 5.91 -3.81
C GLY A 35 -11.98 5.46 -3.67
N VAL A 36 -11.12 5.84 -4.59
CA VAL A 36 -9.67 5.55 -4.51
C VAL A 36 -9.07 6.25 -3.29
N THR A 37 -9.34 7.54 -3.11
CA THR A 37 -8.82 8.30 -1.95
C THR A 37 -9.30 7.71 -0.62
N ALA A 38 -10.58 7.39 -0.47
CA ALA A 38 -11.11 6.78 0.75
C ALA A 38 -10.49 5.41 1.04
N PHE A 39 -10.18 4.64 -0.01
CA PHE A 39 -9.49 3.36 0.12
C PHE A 39 -8.05 3.54 0.59
N GLU A 40 -7.29 4.46 -0.01
CA GLU A 40 -5.93 4.81 0.39
C GLU A 40 -5.87 5.33 1.84
N ASP A 41 -6.84 6.16 2.24
CA ASP A 41 -6.98 6.65 3.62
C ASP A 41 -7.22 5.51 4.61
N SER A 42 -7.99 4.48 4.22
CA SER A 42 -8.22 3.30 5.07
C SER A 42 -6.96 2.50 5.32
N LEU A 43 -6.10 2.31 4.31
CA LEU A 43 -4.80 1.65 4.45
C LEU A 43 -3.83 2.48 5.30
N THR A 44 -3.87 3.81 5.15
CA THR A 44 -3.09 4.73 6.00
C THR A 44 -3.54 4.66 7.47
N ALA A 45 -4.84 4.51 7.73
CA ALA A 45 -5.36 4.34 9.08
C ALA A 45 -4.91 3.01 9.70
N GLN A 46 -4.91 1.91 8.92
CA GLN A 46 -4.37 0.61 9.34
C GLN A 46 -2.87 0.71 9.67
N TYR A 47 -2.08 1.40 8.84
CA TYR A 47 -0.67 1.65 9.12
C TYR A 47 -0.48 2.35 10.48
N ARG A 48 -1.22 3.43 10.75
CA ARG A 48 -1.14 4.16 12.03
C ARG A 48 -1.50 3.27 13.22
N GLN A 49 -2.50 2.42 13.07
CA GLN A 49 -2.88 1.46 14.11
C GLN A 49 -1.76 0.46 14.39
N ILE A 50 -1.15 -0.13 13.36
CA ILE A 50 -0.03 -1.06 13.52
C ILE A 50 1.19 -0.32 14.09
N ALA A 51 1.54 0.85 13.56
CA ALA A 51 2.68 1.64 14.03
C ALA A 51 2.57 2.00 15.52
N SER A 52 1.36 2.23 16.03
CA SER A 52 1.14 2.50 17.46
C SER A 52 1.43 1.30 18.38
N THR A 53 1.54 0.09 17.84
CA THR A 53 1.88 -1.14 18.60
C THR A 53 3.36 -1.48 18.53
N LEU A 54 4.12 -0.82 17.67
CA LEU A 54 5.57 -1.02 17.55
C LEU A 54 6.32 -0.28 18.65
N PRO A 55 7.45 -0.82 19.13
CA PRO A 55 8.28 -0.14 20.12
C PRO A 55 8.77 1.22 19.60
N LEU A 56 8.65 2.25 20.42
CA LEU A 56 9.12 3.60 20.07
C LEU A 56 10.60 3.60 19.67
N LYS A 57 11.44 2.82 20.36
CA LYS A 57 12.86 2.63 20.02
C LYS A 57 13.05 2.21 18.56
N ALA A 58 12.26 1.22 18.08
CA ALA A 58 12.32 0.77 16.70
C ALA A 58 11.94 1.89 15.72
N LEU A 59 10.91 2.67 16.03
CA LEU A 59 10.48 3.82 15.23
C LEU A 59 11.50 4.96 15.23
N LEU A 60 12.33 5.07 16.25
CA LEU A 60 13.43 6.04 16.33
C LEU A 60 14.74 5.53 15.69
N GLY A 61 14.75 4.30 15.17
CA GLY A 61 15.93 3.72 14.50
C GLY A 61 16.92 3.06 15.46
N GLU A 62 16.51 2.76 16.69
CA GLU A 62 17.32 2.04 17.66
C GLU A 62 17.17 0.52 17.49
N SER A 63 18.19 -0.23 17.94
CA SER A 63 18.12 -1.69 18.00
C SER A 63 17.29 -2.13 19.20
N LEU A 64 16.63 -3.29 19.07
CA LEU A 64 15.95 -3.95 20.18
C LEU A 64 16.83 -5.02 20.80
N THR A 65 16.65 -5.25 22.10
CA THR A 65 17.20 -6.43 22.75
C THR A 65 16.53 -7.70 22.23
N ARG A 66 17.15 -8.87 22.44
CA ARG A 66 16.56 -10.15 22.02
C ARG A 66 15.15 -10.38 22.59
N GLN A 67 14.93 -9.98 23.84
CA GLN A 67 13.63 -10.11 24.51
C GLN A 67 12.60 -9.17 23.87
N GLU A 68 12.92 -7.87 23.72
CA GLU A 68 12.05 -6.89 23.07
C GLU A 68 11.70 -7.31 21.63
N HIS A 69 12.69 -7.86 20.89
CA HIS A 69 12.47 -8.37 19.54
C HIS A 69 11.45 -9.52 19.55
N SER A 70 11.63 -10.53 20.41
CA SER A 70 10.72 -11.66 20.53
C SER A 70 9.30 -11.24 20.91
N ASP A 71 9.17 -10.34 21.88
CA ASP A 71 7.88 -9.87 22.40
C ASP A 71 7.09 -9.07 21.35
N HIS A 72 7.79 -8.41 20.42
CA HIS A 72 7.16 -7.54 19.41
C HIS A 72 7.15 -8.11 17.99
N LEU A 73 7.72 -9.30 17.77
CA LEU A 73 7.85 -9.88 16.42
C LEU A 73 6.50 -10.00 15.68
N GLN A 74 5.42 -10.31 16.39
CA GLN A 74 4.06 -10.37 15.84
C GLN A 74 3.57 -9.03 15.26
N TYR A 75 4.00 -7.90 15.82
CA TYR A 75 3.62 -6.57 15.35
C TYR A 75 4.42 -6.17 14.12
N PHE A 76 5.70 -6.58 14.04
CA PHE A 76 6.50 -6.47 12.82
C PHE A 76 5.92 -7.33 11.70
N TYR A 77 5.46 -8.55 11.99
CA TYR A 77 4.78 -9.38 11.00
C TYR A 77 3.58 -8.67 10.39
N ARG A 78 2.70 -8.10 11.21
CA ARG A 78 1.53 -7.34 10.74
C ARG A 78 1.92 -6.11 9.92
N TYR A 79 3.01 -5.45 10.29
CA TYR A 79 3.55 -4.33 9.52
C TYR A 79 4.00 -4.77 8.13
N PHE A 80 4.75 -5.85 8.02
CA PHE A 80 5.23 -6.36 6.73
C PHE A 80 4.10 -6.94 5.89
N ASP A 81 3.10 -7.55 6.50
CA ASP A 81 1.89 -8.03 5.83
C ASP A 81 1.13 -6.87 5.18
N LEU A 82 0.92 -5.77 5.90
CA LEU A 82 0.34 -4.55 5.33
C LEU A 82 1.21 -3.98 4.18
N CYS A 83 2.53 -3.93 4.34
CA CYS A 83 3.43 -3.45 3.28
C CYS A 83 3.35 -4.31 2.01
N ASN A 84 3.26 -5.62 2.19
CA ASN A 84 3.08 -6.57 1.08
C ASN A 84 1.73 -6.37 0.38
N GLU A 85 0.64 -6.19 1.15
CA GLU A 85 -0.69 -5.87 0.61
C GLU A 85 -0.66 -4.55 -0.17
N GLN A 86 -0.05 -3.50 0.37
CA GLN A 86 0.07 -2.21 -0.30
C GLN A 86 0.79 -2.32 -1.65
N ALA A 87 1.90 -3.07 -1.70
CA ALA A 87 2.65 -3.34 -2.92
C ALA A 87 1.81 -4.12 -3.95
N PHE A 88 1.09 -5.15 -3.52
CA PHE A 88 0.17 -5.92 -4.35
C PHE A 88 -0.96 -5.05 -4.91
N LEU A 89 -1.57 -4.20 -4.10
CA LEU A 89 -2.66 -3.31 -4.50
C LEU A 89 -2.19 -2.26 -5.52
N HIS A 90 -1.00 -1.70 -5.34
CA HIS A 90 -0.40 -0.81 -6.33
C HIS A 90 -0.15 -1.52 -7.66
N LYS A 91 0.47 -2.70 -7.65
CA LYS A 91 0.73 -3.53 -8.83
C LYS A 91 -0.56 -3.82 -9.64
N ASN A 92 -1.70 -3.94 -8.94
CA ASN A 92 -3.02 -4.15 -9.55
C ASN A 92 -3.77 -2.84 -9.87
N GLY A 93 -3.12 -1.68 -9.81
CA GLY A 93 -3.69 -0.38 -10.17
C GLY A 93 -4.81 0.09 -9.24
N ARG A 94 -4.88 -0.40 -8.00
CA ARG A 94 -5.87 -0.03 -6.99
C ARG A 94 -5.42 1.12 -6.07
N VAL A 95 -4.14 1.44 -6.09
CA VAL A 95 -3.49 2.55 -5.38
C VAL A 95 -2.86 3.47 -6.42
N SER A 96 -2.95 4.77 -6.23
CA SER A 96 -2.36 5.76 -7.12
C SER A 96 -0.83 5.75 -7.04
N ASP A 97 -0.15 6.07 -8.15
CA ASP A 97 1.31 6.13 -8.20
C ASP A 97 1.89 7.13 -7.20
N SER A 98 1.19 8.25 -6.98
CA SER A 98 1.63 9.28 -6.02
C SER A 98 1.56 8.81 -4.57
N THR A 99 0.50 8.10 -4.20
CA THR A 99 0.34 7.51 -2.86
C THR A 99 1.35 6.38 -2.67
N TRP A 100 1.52 5.54 -3.69
CA TRP A 100 2.49 4.45 -3.63
C TRP A 100 3.94 4.96 -3.45
N ALA A 101 4.36 5.96 -4.21
CA ALA A 101 5.71 6.52 -4.08
C ALA A 101 5.99 7.01 -2.65
N PHE A 102 5.00 7.64 -2.00
CA PHE A 102 5.10 8.06 -0.61
C PHE A 102 5.19 6.88 0.37
N TRP A 103 4.37 5.82 0.17
CA TRP A 103 4.41 4.64 1.02
C TRP A 103 5.69 3.83 0.84
N GLN A 104 6.14 3.65 -0.40
CA GLN A 104 7.37 2.94 -0.72
C GLN A 104 8.59 3.58 -0.05
N ASP A 105 8.73 4.89 -0.11
CA ASP A 105 9.80 5.60 0.59
C ASP A 105 9.77 5.35 2.10
N GLY A 106 8.58 5.36 2.71
CA GLY A 106 8.40 5.02 4.12
C GLY A 106 8.76 3.57 4.45
N ILE A 107 8.36 2.62 3.62
CA ILE A 107 8.69 1.19 3.76
C ILE A 107 10.19 0.98 3.69
N GLU A 108 10.85 1.51 2.66
CA GLU A 108 12.30 1.40 2.48
C GLU A 108 13.06 2.08 3.63
N THR A 109 12.59 3.22 4.09
CA THR A 109 13.17 3.92 5.24
C THR A 109 13.07 3.08 6.52
N ASN A 110 11.93 2.47 6.76
CA ASN A 110 11.75 1.59 7.93
C ASN A 110 12.65 0.35 7.83
N LEU A 111 12.71 -0.32 6.67
CA LEU A 111 13.53 -1.51 6.48
C LEU A 111 15.05 -1.25 6.65
N ARG A 112 15.50 -0.02 6.50
CA ARG A 112 16.89 0.38 6.84
C ARG A 112 17.14 0.53 8.34
N ARG A 113 16.09 0.62 9.18
CA ARG A 113 16.24 0.73 10.63
C ARG A 113 16.61 -0.62 11.24
N PRO A 114 17.56 -0.68 12.19
CA PRO A 114 18.08 -1.95 12.71
C PRO A 114 17.02 -2.92 13.23
N ALA A 115 16.04 -2.42 14.00
CA ALA A 115 14.97 -3.25 14.54
C ALA A 115 14.07 -3.87 13.46
N PHE A 116 13.72 -3.08 12.43
CA PHE A 116 12.91 -3.55 11.30
C PHE A 116 13.70 -4.51 10.42
N ALA A 117 14.97 -4.21 10.13
CA ALA A 117 15.83 -5.09 9.35
C ALA A 117 15.97 -6.47 10.00
N ALA A 118 16.27 -6.51 11.31
CA ALA A 118 16.35 -7.76 12.05
C ALA A 118 15.03 -8.54 12.08
N ALA A 119 13.90 -7.84 12.26
CA ALA A 119 12.59 -8.47 12.24
C ALA A 119 12.22 -9.00 10.83
N TRP A 120 12.56 -8.25 9.78
CA TRP A 120 12.36 -8.69 8.40
C TRP A 120 13.16 -9.95 8.07
N GLU A 121 14.44 -9.99 8.44
CA GLU A 121 15.29 -11.14 8.23
C GLU A 121 14.75 -12.39 8.95
N ASP A 122 14.35 -12.26 10.22
CA ASP A 122 13.77 -13.35 11.00
C ASP A 122 12.45 -13.86 10.39
N ILE A 123 11.52 -12.98 10.06
CA ILE A 123 10.21 -13.34 9.48
C ILE A 123 10.39 -13.92 8.08
N ALA A 124 11.17 -13.27 7.22
CA ALA A 124 11.38 -13.69 5.85
C ALA A 124 12.06 -15.06 5.75
N SER A 125 12.93 -15.42 6.71
CA SER A 125 13.56 -16.74 6.75
C SER A 125 12.61 -17.87 7.11
N ARG A 126 11.53 -17.57 7.85
CA ARG A 126 10.52 -18.55 8.29
C ARG A 126 9.33 -18.67 7.35
N ALA A 127 9.00 -17.60 6.65
CA ALA A 127 7.84 -17.48 5.76
C ALA A 127 8.28 -17.45 4.30
N ASN A 128 8.87 -18.55 3.81
CA ASN A 128 9.53 -18.61 2.50
C ASN A 128 8.61 -18.28 1.31
N ASP A 129 7.33 -18.61 1.39
CA ASP A 129 6.36 -18.43 0.31
C ASP A 129 5.46 -17.20 0.48
N ASP A 130 5.64 -16.47 1.61
CA ASP A 130 4.87 -15.25 1.90
C ASP A 130 5.64 -13.98 1.51
N PHE A 131 4.95 -12.85 1.48
CA PHE A 131 5.51 -11.52 1.24
C PHE A 131 6.19 -11.34 -0.13
N ASN A 132 5.69 -11.99 -1.18
CA ASN A 132 6.31 -11.98 -2.51
C ASN A 132 6.51 -10.58 -3.08
N GLU A 133 5.55 -9.68 -2.89
CA GLU A 133 5.63 -8.31 -3.39
C GLU A 133 6.65 -7.49 -2.60
N LEU A 134 6.66 -7.63 -1.26
CA LEU A 134 7.62 -6.94 -0.41
C LEU A 134 9.05 -7.46 -0.64
N ARG A 135 9.24 -8.77 -0.86
CA ARG A 135 10.53 -9.37 -1.22
C ARG A 135 11.09 -8.81 -2.54
N SER A 136 10.21 -8.54 -3.49
CA SER A 136 10.60 -7.96 -4.78
C SER A 136 11.11 -6.51 -4.63
N LEU A 137 10.58 -5.77 -3.65
CA LEU A 137 11.02 -4.41 -3.33
C LEU A 137 12.28 -4.40 -2.48
N CYS A 138 12.34 -5.25 -1.48
CA CYS A 138 13.39 -5.30 -0.47
C CYS A 138 13.77 -6.76 -0.17
N PRO A 139 14.61 -7.38 -1.02
CA PRO A 139 15.04 -8.75 -0.78
C PRO A 139 15.75 -8.85 0.58
N PRO A 140 15.45 -9.89 1.39
CA PRO A 140 16.14 -10.11 2.66
C PRO A 140 17.64 -10.29 2.39
N GLN A 141 18.47 -9.64 3.19
CA GLN A 141 19.92 -9.81 3.11
C GLN A 141 20.27 -11.20 3.65
N VAL A 142 20.71 -12.09 2.76
CA VAL A 142 21.26 -13.38 3.19
C VAL A 142 22.56 -13.08 3.93
N SER A 143 22.53 -13.20 5.26
CA SER A 143 23.75 -13.09 6.08
C SER A 143 24.74 -14.18 5.65
N THR A 144 25.82 -13.78 4.99
CA THR A 144 26.91 -14.66 4.49
C THR A 144 27.77 -15.24 5.63
N ALA A 145 27.26 -15.26 6.86
CA ALA A 145 27.99 -15.73 8.03
C ALA A 145 28.11 -17.27 8.15
N ALA A 146 27.52 -18.04 7.24
CA ALA A 146 27.52 -19.52 7.35
C ALA A 146 28.56 -20.24 6.44
N GLN A 147 29.39 -19.53 5.70
CA GLN A 147 30.34 -20.18 4.75
C GLN A 147 31.80 -20.21 5.21
N THR A 148 32.15 -19.72 6.39
CA THR A 148 33.59 -19.68 6.82
C THR A 148 33.97 -20.82 7.76
N SER A 149 33.11 -21.81 8.04
CA SER A 149 33.44 -22.92 8.94
C SER A 149 33.53 -24.30 8.27
N ALA A 150 33.63 -24.35 6.94
CA ALA A 150 33.79 -25.63 6.22
C ALA A 150 35.19 -25.85 5.62
N ASP A 151 36.14 -24.91 5.79
CA ASP A 151 37.53 -25.05 5.32
C ASP A 151 38.54 -24.70 6.47
N ALA A 152 38.46 -25.44 7.56
CA ALA A 152 39.53 -25.45 8.56
C ALA A 152 39.71 -26.87 9.16
#